data_adaa59beb744e2cadfeec30c7b86d75d
#
_entry.id   adaa59beb744e2cadfeec30c7b86d75d
#
_cell.length_a   1.000
_cell.length_b   1.000
_cell.length_c   1.000
_cell.angle_alpha   90.00
_cell.angle_beta   90.00
_cell.angle_gamma   90.00
#
_symmetry.space_group_name_H-M   'P 1'
#
loop_
_entity.id
_entity.type
_entity.pdbx_description
1 polymer ?
#
loop_
_entity_poly.entity_id
_entity_poly.type
_entity_poly.pdbx_seq_one_letter_code
_entity_poly.pdbx_strand_id
1 'polypeptide(L)'
;MPATGSKGKKRKFIALQAIVRALALAVLAFIEVKYLGSDHSKLQDELSQPSPSAQLPELSPAPTAEPSAEPTPEPTPEPTPVFEPHAVDETKPEKFISSTGIQVDGKLTDSYTPEKTVDFGMGSDYTEIPGVFTFRGNNFRDGGAYGTVNMTQKSFSQAWTRKIGSLTSYTGYTWTGSGWTGQALIAKWDKETRAVMNLYDWAKQQDELVEVVHATMDGYVYFTELSTGKATRDNLYLGFTFKGAGSLDPRGYPILYVGAGYYGASETPRALAVSLIDGSVLFSLAANEDFALRQWHMFDSAPLVSAETDQLIWPGENGLLYIVNMHTDYDASAGTLTMEPEIVKWRYQSIRNSASGQYWLGMEDSAAVYQHYLFVADNGGNMMCLDLNTLELVWVQDVLDDTNCTPVLEMEDGHLYIYISTSFHYGWRSYNPTDIPIWKLDAETGEVIWQKSYKCYTEKDLSGGVQGTLAVGKNDLADLIFVPVSRTPNAYDGILCALDKKTGEVVWELHTQTYSWSSPVCIYDDSGKGYLLYCTSGVGNSGGGYMQLIDGLTGEVLHETALGSTTEASPVVYDNMFVIGTRGQVVYGFELK
;
A
#
# COMPACT_ATOMS: atom_id res chain seq x y z
N MET A 1 -62.90 -15.78 1.45
CA MET A 1 -63.11 -14.49 2.15
C MET A 1 -62.00 -13.56 1.78
N PRO A 2 -62.23 -12.32 1.32
CA PRO A 2 -61.28 -11.53 0.57
C PRO A 2 -60.36 -10.69 1.45
N ALA A 3 -59.11 -10.53 0.98
CA ALA A 3 -58.09 -9.66 1.54
C ALA A 3 -58.38 -8.17 1.26
N THR A 4 -58.66 -7.40 2.28
CA THR A 4 -58.77 -5.93 2.22
C THR A 4 -57.85 -5.33 3.28
N GLY A 5 -56.71 -4.74 2.89
CA GLY A 5 -55.78 -4.11 3.85
C GLY A 5 -54.59 -3.35 3.32
N SER A 6 -54.28 -3.42 2.01
CA SER A 6 -53.00 -2.94 1.45
C SER A 6 -53.03 -1.48 0.90
N LYS A 7 -54.18 -0.95 0.52
CA LYS A 7 -54.24 0.38 -0.16
C LYS A 7 -54.13 1.58 0.77
N GLY A 8 -54.45 1.42 2.05
CA GLY A 8 -54.43 2.53 3.02
C GLY A 8 -53.02 2.89 3.53
N LYS A 9 -52.12 1.90 3.65
CA LYS A 9 -50.75 2.13 4.13
C LYS A 9 -49.87 2.82 3.07
N LYS A 10 -50.02 2.47 1.79
CA LYS A 10 -49.26 3.14 0.71
C LYS A 10 -49.62 4.62 0.52
N ARG A 11 -50.90 4.99 0.70
CA ARG A 11 -51.30 6.41 0.61
C ARG A 11 -50.78 7.26 1.77
N LYS A 12 -50.69 6.73 2.97
CA LYS A 12 -50.09 7.43 4.12
C LYS A 12 -48.60 7.61 4.00
N PHE A 13 -47.87 6.63 3.40
CA PHE A 13 -46.43 6.71 3.17
C PHE A 13 -46.08 7.76 2.13
N ILE A 14 -46.82 7.84 1.03
CA ILE A 14 -46.61 8.84 -0.05
C ILE A 14 -46.92 10.27 0.48
N ALA A 15 -47.94 10.44 1.30
CA ALA A 15 -48.26 11.73 1.91
C ALA A 15 -47.16 12.20 2.89
N LEU A 16 -46.55 11.27 3.65
CA LEU A 16 -45.47 11.58 4.58
C LEU A 16 -44.20 11.99 3.83
N GLN A 17 -43.85 11.32 2.73
CA GLN A 17 -42.72 11.70 1.88
C GLN A 17 -42.90 13.08 1.22
N ALA A 18 -44.11 13.44 0.83
CA ALA A 18 -44.41 14.76 0.27
C ALA A 18 -44.23 15.88 1.32
N ILE A 19 -44.63 15.63 2.57
CA ILE A 19 -44.48 16.60 3.68
C ILE A 19 -42.99 16.77 4.03
N VAL A 20 -42.18 15.70 4.06
CA VAL A 20 -40.77 15.77 4.35
C VAL A 20 -39.99 16.54 3.24
N ARG A 21 -40.36 16.35 1.98
CA ARG A 21 -39.78 17.11 0.87
C ARG A 21 -40.13 18.59 0.90
N ALA A 22 -41.37 18.93 1.27
CA ALA A 22 -41.80 20.33 1.42
C ALA A 22 -41.08 21.05 2.57
N LEU A 23 -40.84 20.36 3.68
CA LEU A 23 -40.05 20.88 4.81
C LEU A 23 -38.58 21.09 4.46
N ALA A 24 -37.96 20.16 3.72
CA ALA A 24 -36.59 20.30 3.27
C ALA A 24 -36.40 21.50 2.33
N LEU A 25 -37.33 21.74 1.39
CA LEU A 25 -37.31 22.90 0.50
C LEU A 25 -37.51 24.22 1.24
N ALA A 26 -38.32 24.25 2.28
CA ALA A 26 -38.53 25.44 3.12
C ALA A 26 -37.29 25.79 3.95
N VAL A 27 -36.55 24.79 4.43
CA VAL A 27 -35.28 25.00 5.16
C VAL A 27 -34.18 25.52 4.22
N LEU A 28 -34.09 25.00 3.00
CA LEU A 28 -33.15 25.50 1.98
C LEU A 28 -33.42 26.96 1.60
N ALA A 29 -34.68 27.33 1.39
CA ALA A 29 -35.07 28.72 1.10
C ALA A 29 -34.77 29.68 2.27
N PHE A 30 -34.82 29.21 3.52
CA PHE A 30 -34.50 30.02 4.70
C PHE A 30 -32.99 30.23 4.89
N ILE A 31 -32.19 29.29 4.42
CA ILE A 31 -30.69 29.38 4.41
C ILE A 31 -30.24 30.38 3.33
N GLU A 32 -30.82 30.35 2.13
CA GLU A 32 -30.47 31.29 1.06
C GLU A 32 -30.78 32.75 1.41
N VAL A 33 -31.88 33.01 2.09
CA VAL A 33 -32.27 34.39 2.49
C VAL A 33 -31.36 34.94 3.62
N LYS A 34 -30.72 34.08 4.42
CA LYS A 34 -29.87 34.49 5.54
C LYS A 34 -28.41 34.74 5.15
N TYR A 35 -27.95 34.23 3.99
CA TYR A 35 -26.56 34.36 3.53
C TYR A 35 -26.35 35.37 2.39
N LEU A 36 -27.43 35.90 1.77
CA LEU A 36 -27.33 36.90 0.69
C LEU A 36 -27.51 38.35 1.17
N GLY A 37 -27.46 38.60 2.46
CA GLY A 37 -27.73 39.93 3.07
C GLY A 37 -26.52 40.53 3.81
N SER A 38 -25.30 40.27 3.45
CA SER A 38 -24.13 40.97 4.04
C SER A 38 -23.31 41.71 2.99
N ASP A 39 -23.32 43.01 3.18
CA ASP A 39 -22.77 44.13 2.47
C ASP A 39 -21.30 44.00 1.99
N HIS A 40 -21.09 44.07 0.68
CA HIS A 40 -19.78 44.11 0.02
C HIS A 40 -19.38 45.56 -0.30
N SER A 41 -19.15 46.39 0.73
CA SER A 41 -18.69 47.77 0.51
C SER A 41 -17.55 48.25 1.41
N LYS A 42 -16.49 47.41 1.60
CA LYS A 42 -15.26 47.85 2.30
C LYS A 42 -14.02 47.07 1.89
N LEU A 43 -13.71 46.98 0.60
CA LEU A 43 -12.41 46.41 0.14
C LEU A 43 -12.02 47.00 -1.23
N GLN A 44 -11.96 48.31 -1.35
CA GLN A 44 -11.47 48.99 -2.58
C GLN A 44 -10.65 50.27 -2.36
N ASP A 45 -9.99 50.45 -1.22
CA ASP A 45 -9.23 51.67 -0.96
C ASP A 45 -7.79 51.47 -0.45
N GLU A 46 -7.09 50.41 -0.81
CA GLU A 46 -5.65 50.25 -0.47
C GLU A 46 -4.75 49.72 -1.60
N LEU A 47 -4.95 50.18 -2.83
CA LEU A 47 -4.02 49.92 -3.92
C LEU A 47 -3.85 51.14 -4.83
N SER A 48 -3.23 52.19 -4.31
CA SER A 48 -2.67 53.27 -5.17
C SER A 48 -1.65 54.14 -4.40
N GLN A 49 -0.41 53.69 -4.33
CA GLN A 49 0.73 54.60 -4.20
C GLN A 49 1.91 54.10 -5.07
N PRO A 50 2.57 54.96 -5.82
CA PRO A 50 3.64 54.59 -6.74
C PRO A 50 4.99 54.43 -6.00
N SER A 51 5.73 53.39 -6.39
CA SER A 51 7.10 53.13 -5.94
C SER A 51 8.08 54.20 -6.47
N PRO A 52 9.06 54.61 -5.67
CA PRO A 52 10.11 55.54 -6.13
C PRO A 52 11.17 54.79 -6.96
N SER A 53 11.57 55.43 -8.04
CA SER A 53 12.63 55.07 -8.98
C SER A 53 13.98 54.91 -8.29
N ALA A 54 14.62 53.74 -8.46
CA ALA A 54 15.98 53.49 -8.01
C ALA A 54 16.98 54.02 -9.04
N GLN A 55 17.86 54.94 -8.63
CA GLN A 55 19.02 55.37 -9.39
C GLN A 55 20.13 54.31 -9.35
N LEU A 56 20.75 54.06 -10.50
CA LEU A 56 21.97 53.26 -10.66
C LEU A 56 23.17 53.93 -9.98
N PRO A 57 24.01 53.24 -9.21
CA PRO A 57 25.27 53.74 -8.72
C PRO A 57 26.39 53.64 -9.77
N GLU A 58 27.20 54.70 -9.85
CA GLU A 58 28.42 54.82 -10.65
C GLU A 58 29.48 53.77 -10.27
N LEU A 59 30.20 53.31 -11.27
CA LEU A 59 31.35 52.41 -11.16
C LEU A 59 32.55 53.11 -10.51
N SER A 60 32.98 52.64 -9.35
CA SER A 60 34.25 52.98 -8.71
C SER A 60 35.36 51.99 -9.13
N PRO A 61 36.63 52.44 -9.19
CA PRO A 61 37.72 51.62 -9.75
C PRO A 61 38.14 50.48 -8.83
N ALA A 62 38.63 49.39 -9.45
CA ALA A 62 39.04 48.14 -8.81
C ALA A 62 40.12 48.34 -7.73
N PRO A 63 40.01 47.68 -6.57
CA PRO A 63 41.11 47.58 -5.61
C PRO A 63 42.12 46.52 -5.99
N THR A 64 43.37 46.85 -5.73
CA THR A 64 44.58 46.04 -5.86
C THR A 64 44.47 44.73 -5.05
N ALA A 65 44.91 43.63 -5.63
CA ALA A 65 44.89 42.30 -5.00
C ALA A 65 45.73 42.25 -3.71
N GLU A 66 45.07 41.88 -2.61
CA GLU A 66 45.73 41.42 -1.38
C GLU A 66 46.12 39.93 -1.50
N PRO A 67 47.17 39.48 -0.77
CA PRO A 67 47.65 38.11 -0.86
C PRO A 67 46.60 37.10 -0.36
N SER A 68 46.45 36.03 -1.14
CA SER A 68 45.57 34.88 -0.88
C SER A 68 45.79 34.33 0.52
N ALA A 69 44.74 34.33 1.35
CA ALA A 69 44.69 33.54 2.58
C ALA A 69 44.77 32.06 2.26
N GLU A 70 45.53 31.30 3.06
CA GLU A 70 45.56 29.84 3.02
C GLU A 70 44.12 29.27 3.15
N PRO A 71 43.76 28.21 2.39
CA PRO A 71 42.44 27.61 2.50
C PRO A 71 42.23 27.09 3.93
N THR A 72 41.20 27.60 4.58
CA THR A 72 40.67 27.00 5.81
C THR A 72 40.35 25.54 5.52
N PRO A 73 40.79 24.54 6.33
CA PRO A 73 40.43 23.17 6.10
C PRO A 73 38.88 23.04 6.12
N GLU A 74 38.34 22.40 5.10
CA GLU A 74 36.92 22.04 5.07
C GLU A 74 36.61 21.28 6.37
N PRO A 75 35.47 21.56 7.03
CA PRO A 75 35.07 20.78 8.20
C PRO A 75 34.95 19.32 7.77
N THR A 76 35.64 18.44 8.49
CA THR A 76 35.47 17.00 8.35
C THR A 76 33.96 16.73 8.53
N PRO A 77 33.29 16.03 7.59
CA PRO A 77 31.89 15.70 7.75
C PRO A 77 31.71 14.95 9.07
N GLU A 78 30.74 15.34 9.87
CA GLU A 78 30.35 14.58 11.05
C GLU A 78 29.98 13.16 10.61
N PRO A 79 30.40 12.11 11.34
CA PRO A 79 30.02 10.75 10.98
C PRO A 79 28.50 10.66 10.95
N THR A 80 27.94 10.14 9.86
CA THR A 80 26.51 9.83 9.78
C THR A 80 26.14 8.93 10.95
N PRO A 81 25.07 9.21 11.70
CA PRO A 81 24.62 8.34 12.78
C PRO A 81 24.44 6.92 12.27
N VAL A 82 25.00 5.95 12.98
CA VAL A 82 24.79 4.53 12.67
C VAL A 82 23.38 4.17 13.12
N PHE A 83 22.58 3.55 12.22
CA PHE A 83 21.25 3.06 12.57
C PHE A 83 21.37 1.77 13.38
N GLU A 84 21.05 1.83 14.68
CA GLU A 84 21.18 0.71 15.63
C GLU A 84 19.88 0.54 16.45
N PRO A 85 18.86 -0.13 15.92
CA PRO A 85 17.61 -0.36 16.64
C PRO A 85 17.79 -1.06 17.98
N HIS A 86 17.07 -0.55 19.00
CA HIS A 86 17.10 -1.05 20.35
C HIS A 86 15.80 -0.72 21.11
N ALA A 87 15.42 -1.55 22.07
CA ALA A 87 14.25 -1.28 22.89
C ALA A 87 14.51 -0.23 23.98
N VAL A 88 13.56 0.67 24.19
CA VAL A 88 13.42 1.48 25.40
C VAL A 88 12.46 0.80 26.39
N ASP A 89 12.26 1.37 27.58
CA ASP A 89 11.41 0.71 28.58
C ASP A 89 10.00 0.40 28.06
N GLU A 90 9.39 1.29 27.28
CA GLU A 90 8.03 1.17 26.75
C GLU A 90 7.90 0.10 25.66
N THR A 91 8.95 -0.13 24.89
CA THR A 91 8.96 -0.98 23.69
C THR A 91 9.68 -2.32 23.89
N LYS A 92 10.05 -2.67 25.12
CA LYS A 92 10.69 -3.97 25.42
C LYS A 92 9.80 -5.15 24.98
N PRO A 93 10.33 -6.08 24.18
CA PRO A 93 9.57 -7.22 23.67
C PRO A 93 8.84 -8.04 24.74
N GLU A 94 9.44 -8.26 25.91
CA GLU A 94 8.86 -9.05 26.99
C GLU A 94 7.57 -8.48 27.59
N LYS A 95 7.24 -7.20 27.29
CA LYS A 95 5.95 -6.59 27.66
C LYS A 95 4.80 -7.03 26.77
N PHE A 96 5.08 -7.56 25.60
CA PHE A 96 4.11 -7.87 24.55
C PHE A 96 4.18 -9.31 24.09
N ILE A 97 5.38 -9.89 24.06
CA ILE A 97 5.67 -11.21 23.52
C ILE A 97 6.20 -12.12 24.63
N SER A 98 5.57 -13.26 24.83
CA SER A 98 5.93 -14.22 25.88
C SER A 98 7.00 -15.23 25.43
N SER A 99 7.11 -15.49 24.13
CA SER A 99 8.12 -16.38 23.57
C SER A 99 8.26 -16.21 22.06
N THR A 100 9.44 -16.52 21.55
CA THR A 100 9.74 -16.68 20.13
C THR A 100 10.24 -18.10 19.85
N GLY A 101 10.36 -18.47 18.59
CA GLY A 101 10.93 -19.75 18.20
C GLY A 101 11.40 -19.74 16.75
N ILE A 102 12.46 -20.49 16.49
CA ILE A 102 13.12 -20.58 15.18
C ILE A 102 13.12 -22.04 14.71
N GLN A 103 12.86 -22.26 13.44
CA GLN A 103 12.96 -23.55 12.78
C GLN A 103 13.73 -23.40 11.46
N VAL A 104 14.77 -24.19 11.25
CA VAL A 104 15.56 -24.28 10.03
C VAL A 104 15.38 -25.68 9.44
N ASP A 105 14.90 -25.78 8.21
CA ASP A 105 14.63 -27.05 7.52
C ASP A 105 13.86 -28.08 8.40
N GLY A 106 12.82 -27.59 9.08
CA GLY A 106 11.99 -28.43 9.95
C GLY A 106 12.61 -28.75 11.32
N LYS A 107 13.81 -28.29 11.64
CA LYS A 107 14.46 -28.52 12.94
C LYS A 107 14.41 -27.28 13.80
N LEU A 108 13.97 -27.42 15.05
CA LEU A 108 14.01 -26.34 16.04
C LEU A 108 15.46 -26.00 16.41
N THR A 109 15.73 -24.70 16.56
CA THR A 109 17.01 -24.18 17.01
C THR A 109 16.81 -22.97 17.94
N ASP A 110 17.79 -22.71 18.80
CA ASP A 110 17.77 -21.58 19.72
C ASP A 110 18.43 -20.32 19.12
N SER A 111 19.09 -20.43 17.96
CA SER A 111 19.76 -19.32 17.28
C SER A 111 19.77 -19.53 15.78
N TYR A 112 19.90 -18.43 15.06
CA TYR A 112 20.05 -18.38 13.60
C TYR A 112 21.25 -17.52 13.22
N THR A 113 21.95 -17.93 12.20
CA THR A 113 22.99 -17.16 11.51
C THR A 113 22.86 -17.45 10.03
N PRO A 114 22.58 -16.45 9.19
CA PRO A 114 22.43 -16.66 7.76
C PRO A 114 23.76 -17.00 7.11
N GLU A 115 23.71 -17.67 5.97
CA GLU A 115 24.88 -17.91 5.13
C GLU A 115 25.48 -16.59 4.60
N LYS A 116 24.60 -15.65 4.22
CA LYS A 116 24.94 -14.28 3.85
C LYS A 116 24.10 -13.32 4.67
N THR A 117 24.74 -12.30 5.24
CA THR A 117 24.04 -11.27 6.01
C THR A 117 23.18 -10.41 5.10
N VAL A 118 21.92 -10.23 5.48
CA VAL A 118 20.98 -9.34 4.80
C VAL A 118 21.38 -7.89 5.04
N ASP A 119 21.35 -7.08 4.00
CA ASP A 119 21.51 -5.63 4.08
C ASP A 119 20.71 -4.96 2.94
N PHE A 120 19.52 -4.43 3.26
CA PHE A 120 18.70 -3.70 2.31
C PHE A 120 19.08 -2.22 2.32
N GLY A 121 19.38 -1.67 1.16
CA GLY A 121 19.59 -0.24 0.95
C GLY A 121 18.31 0.59 1.06
N MET A 122 18.39 1.81 0.54
CA MET A 122 17.24 2.70 0.40
C MET A 122 16.20 2.11 -0.56
N GLY A 123 14.92 2.51 -0.38
CA GLY A 123 13.83 2.04 -1.25
C GLY A 123 14.03 2.33 -2.73
N SER A 124 14.75 3.43 -3.07
CA SER A 124 15.13 3.76 -4.45
C SER A 124 16.02 2.73 -5.13
N ASP A 125 16.76 1.94 -4.35
CA ASP A 125 17.79 1.02 -4.84
C ASP A 125 17.29 -0.44 -4.91
N TYR A 126 16.00 -0.65 -4.62
CA TYR A 126 15.42 -1.99 -4.48
C TYR A 126 15.40 -2.81 -5.78
N THR A 127 15.25 -2.19 -6.94
CA THR A 127 15.10 -2.90 -8.23
C THR A 127 16.19 -2.53 -9.22
N GLU A 128 16.72 -3.52 -9.94
CA GLU A 128 17.74 -3.33 -10.97
C GLU A 128 17.17 -2.92 -12.33
N ILE A 129 15.88 -3.19 -12.57
CA ILE A 129 15.20 -2.79 -13.81
C ILE A 129 13.96 -1.94 -13.51
N PRO A 130 13.52 -1.08 -14.46
CA PRO A 130 12.37 -0.18 -14.26
C PRO A 130 11.06 -0.92 -14.01
N GLY A 131 10.31 -0.49 -12.97
CA GLY A 131 9.01 -1.08 -12.66
C GLY A 131 8.52 -0.86 -11.24
N VAL A 132 7.43 -1.56 -10.90
CA VAL A 132 6.85 -1.64 -9.55
C VAL A 132 6.78 -3.12 -9.18
N PHE A 133 7.74 -3.61 -8.42
CA PHE A 133 8.08 -5.03 -8.28
C PHE A 133 7.44 -5.72 -7.09
N THR A 134 6.90 -4.98 -6.15
CA THR A 134 6.20 -5.51 -4.97
C THR A 134 5.09 -4.54 -4.56
N PHE A 135 4.29 -4.91 -3.57
CA PHE A 135 3.29 -3.98 -3.02
C PHE A 135 3.97 -2.71 -2.50
N ARG A 136 3.48 -1.53 -2.93
CA ARG A 136 4.07 -0.22 -2.67
C ARG A 136 5.53 -0.08 -3.16
N GLY A 137 5.91 -0.84 -4.20
CA GLY A 137 7.09 -0.63 -5.04
C GLY A 137 8.39 -1.23 -4.53
N ASN A 138 8.73 -1.10 -3.26
CA ASN A 138 10.06 -1.38 -2.73
C ASN A 138 10.07 -1.84 -1.26
N ASN A 139 11.27 -1.99 -0.68
CA ASN A 139 11.46 -2.40 0.71
C ASN A 139 11.04 -1.35 1.75
N PHE A 140 10.91 -0.06 1.39
CA PHE A 140 10.36 0.99 2.25
C PHE A 140 8.83 1.05 2.21
N ARG A 141 8.20 0.42 1.21
CA ARG A 141 6.76 0.49 0.95
C ARG A 141 6.24 1.90 0.66
N ASP A 142 7.10 2.78 0.17
CA ASP A 142 6.84 4.21 -0.02
C ASP A 142 6.41 4.60 -1.44
N GLY A 143 6.43 3.68 -2.41
CA GLY A 143 6.21 3.98 -3.81
C GLY A 143 5.29 3.01 -4.56
N GLY A 144 4.05 3.39 -4.83
CA GLY A 144 3.16 2.70 -5.78
C GLY A 144 3.29 3.18 -7.22
N ALA A 145 4.30 4.02 -7.52
CA ALA A 145 4.53 4.63 -8.83
C ALA A 145 6.01 4.52 -9.23
N TYR A 146 6.25 4.38 -10.53
CA TYR A 146 7.56 4.46 -11.17
C TYR A 146 7.52 5.55 -12.26
N GLY A 147 8.59 6.34 -12.36
CA GLY A 147 8.74 7.41 -13.35
C GLY A 147 8.04 8.71 -12.98
N THR A 148 7.90 9.61 -13.96
CA THR A 148 7.22 10.91 -13.81
C THR A 148 6.02 11.01 -14.74
N VAL A 149 5.06 11.86 -14.37
CA VAL A 149 3.82 12.05 -15.14
C VAL A 149 3.82 13.40 -15.83
N ASN A 150 3.50 13.43 -17.12
CA ASN A 150 3.39 14.66 -17.89
C ASN A 150 1.92 14.94 -18.24
N MET A 151 1.24 15.67 -17.34
CA MET A 151 -0.18 15.99 -17.45
C MET A 151 -0.39 17.44 -17.89
N THR A 152 -0.88 17.63 -19.12
CA THR A 152 -1.26 18.97 -19.61
C THR A 152 -2.69 19.37 -19.28
N GLN A 153 -3.58 18.38 -19.07
CA GLN A 153 -5.00 18.57 -18.81
C GLN A 153 -5.41 18.29 -17.34
N LYS A 154 -4.47 17.81 -16.50
CA LYS A 154 -4.74 17.38 -15.13
C LYS A 154 -5.96 16.46 -15.04
N SER A 155 -5.98 15.46 -15.88
CA SER A 155 -7.06 14.49 -16.02
C SER A 155 -6.50 13.13 -16.41
N PHE A 156 -7.37 12.13 -16.49
CA PHE A 156 -7.04 10.84 -17.06
C PHE A 156 -8.20 10.31 -17.90
N SER A 157 -7.89 9.40 -18.82
CA SER A 157 -8.91 8.71 -19.61
C SER A 157 -8.64 7.22 -19.68
N GLN A 158 -9.70 6.42 -19.78
CA GLN A 158 -9.57 4.99 -19.95
C GLN A 158 -8.90 4.68 -21.31
N ALA A 159 -7.73 4.02 -21.25
CA ALA A 159 -7.02 3.54 -22.42
C ALA A 159 -7.54 2.15 -22.84
N TRP A 160 -7.73 1.26 -21.86
CA TRP A 160 -8.20 -0.10 -22.11
C TRP A 160 -8.92 -0.69 -20.89
N THR A 161 -9.60 -1.81 -21.12
CA THR A 161 -10.12 -2.69 -20.06
C THR A 161 -9.78 -4.13 -20.36
N ARG A 162 -9.63 -4.93 -19.31
CA ARG A 162 -9.47 -6.38 -19.40
C ARG A 162 -10.46 -7.06 -18.48
N LYS A 163 -11.20 -8.04 -18.99
CA LYS A 163 -12.09 -8.87 -18.17
C LYS A 163 -11.26 -9.92 -17.44
N ILE A 164 -11.58 -10.09 -16.17
CA ILE A 164 -11.10 -11.15 -15.30
C ILE A 164 -12.30 -11.93 -14.76
N GLY A 165 -12.07 -13.01 -14.04
CA GLY A 165 -13.13 -13.96 -13.70
C GLY A 165 -13.54 -13.96 -12.23
N SER A 166 -13.97 -15.14 -11.81
CA SER A 166 -14.30 -15.48 -10.43
C SER A 166 -13.94 -16.93 -10.13
N LEU A 167 -13.67 -17.24 -8.86
CA LEU A 167 -13.42 -18.59 -8.37
C LEU A 167 -14.34 -18.89 -7.19
N THR A 168 -15.03 -20.02 -7.25
CA THR A 168 -15.79 -20.52 -6.11
C THR A 168 -14.88 -21.40 -5.26
N SER A 169 -14.63 -21.00 -4.01
CA SER A 169 -13.83 -21.77 -3.07
C SER A 169 -14.55 -23.04 -2.61
N TYR A 170 -13.83 -23.97 -2.01
CA TYR A 170 -14.40 -25.21 -1.46
C TYR A 170 -15.51 -24.97 -0.42
N THR A 171 -15.51 -23.79 0.23
CA THR A 171 -16.58 -23.39 1.17
C THR A 171 -17.88 -22.98 0.49
N GLY A 172 -17.91 -22.90 -0.86
CA GLY A 172 -19.03 -22.44 -1.66
C GLY A 172 -19.12 -20.92 -1.81
N TYR A 173 -18.22 -20.15 -1.22
CA TYR A 173 -18.15 -18.70 -1.43
C TYR A 173 -17.45 -18.39 -2.76
N THR A 174 -18.02 -17.45 -3.53
CA THR A 174 -17.49 -17.04 -4.83
C THR A 174 -16.72 -15.72 -4.69
N TRP A 175 -15.43 -15.79 -4.98
CA TRP A 175 -14.51 -14.67 -5.01
C TRP A 175 -14.45 -14.08 -6.42
N THR A 176 -14.50 -12.76 -6.55
CA THR A 176 -14.60 -12.09 -7.85
C THR A 176 -13.58 -10.98 -8.00
N GLY A 177 -13.00 -10.87 -9.18
CA GLY A 177 -12.20 -9.73 -9.58
C GLY A 177 -10.86 -9.58 -8.86
N SER A 178 -10.48 -8.35 -8.56
CA SER A 178 -9.31 -7.99 -7.73
C SER A 178 -9.75 -7.66 -6.32
N GLY A 179 -9.03 -8.20 -5.32
CA GLY A 179 -9.30 -8.01 -3.92
C GLY A 179 -8.51 -6.89 -3.27
N TRP A 180 -8.56 -6.86 -1.99
CA TRP A 180 -7.72 -6.05 -1.12
C TRP A 180 -6.30 -6.60 -1.12
N THR A 181 -5.37 -5.82 -1.08
CA THR A 181 -4.57 -4.86 -1.64
C THR A 181 -4.48 -4.84 -3.16
N GLY A 182 -4.65 -5.95 -3.84
CA GLY A 182 -4.85 -6.20 -5.27
C GLY A 182 -4.06 -5.36 -6.26
N GLN A 183 -2.93 -4.79 -5.85
CA GLN A 183 -2.05 -4.01 -6.70
C GLN A 183 -1.43 -4.92 -7.76
N ALA A 184 -1.53 -4.56 -9.03
CA ALA A 184 -0.76 -5.21 -10.08
C ALA A 184 0.73 -4.86 -9.98
N LEU A 185 1.59 -5.71 -10.55
CA LEU A 185 3.02 -5.47 -10.67
C LEU A 185 3.32 -4.99 -12.09
N ILE A 186 4.36 -4.18 -12.25
CA ILE A 186 4.77 -3.67 -13.57
C ILE A 186 6.28 -3.86 -13.72
N ALA A 187 6.71 -4.42 -14.85
CA ALA A 187 8.12 -4.57 -15.19
C ALA A 187 8.40 -4.18 -16.64
N LYS A 188 9.46 -3.43 -16.85
CA LYS A 188 10.06 -3.20 -18.16
C LYS A 188 11.16 -4.22 -18.36
N TRP A 189 10.81 -5.36 -18.98
CA TRP A 189 11.71 -6.49 -19.15
C TRP A 189 12.85 -6.22 -20.13
N ASP A 190 14.04 -6.64 -19.78
CA ASP A 190 15.20 -6.66 -20.69
C ASP A 190 14.97 -7.56 -21.89
N LYS A 191 15.68 -7.28 -22.99
CA LYS A 191 15.53 -8.01 -24.23
C LYS A 191 15.96 -9.46 -24.12
N GLU A 192 17.03 -9.73 -23.38
CA GLU A 192 17.54 -11.07 -23.11
C GLU A 192 16.51 -11.88 -22.31
N THR A 193 15.99 -11.35 -21.24
CA THR A 193 14.94 -11.97 -20.42
C THR A 193 13.68 -12.24 -21.24
N ARG A 194 13.21 -11.27 -22.05
CA ARG A 194 12.05 -11.47 -22.94
C ARG A 194 12.23 -12.59 -23.96
N ALA A 195 13.45 -12.81 -24.42
CA ALA A 195 13.72 -13.84 -25.44
C ALA A 195 13.42 -15.25 -24.91
N VAL A 196 13.67 -15.51 -23.63
CA VAL A 196 13.46 -16.82 -22.99
C VAL A 196 12.09 -17.00 -22.35
N MET A 197 11.39 -15.91 -22.03
CA MET A 197 10.02 -15.98 -21.49
C MET A 197 9.02 -16.53 -22.52
N ASN A 198 7.91 -17.12 -22.06
CA ASN A 198 6.84 -17.64 -22.93
C ASN A 198 5.93 -16.56 -23.53
N LEU A 199 6.49 -15.41 -23.85
CA LEU A 199 5.78 -14.31 -24.52
C LEU A 199 5.38 -14.67 -25.95
N TYR A 200 4.29 -14.08 -26.42
CA TYR A 200 3.95 -14.11 -27.85
C TYR A 200 5.00 -13.41 -28.70
N ASP A 201 5.20 -13.85 -29.95
CA ASP A 201 6.22 -13.32 -30.86
C ASP A 201 6.17 -11.79 -31.00
N TRP A 202 4.95 -11.22 -31.09
CA TRP A 202 4.79 -9.78 -31.19
C TRP A 202 5.34 -9.03 -29.95
N ALA A 203 5.19 -9.60 -28.75
CA ALA A 203 5.68 -9.00 -27.50
C ALA A 203 7.22 -9.12 -27.38
N LYS A 204 7.78 -10.25 -27.81
CA LYS A 204 9.25 -10.43 -27.88
C LYS A 204 9.92 -9.45 -28.85
N GLN A 205 9.21 -9.07 -29.93
CA GLN A 205 9.74 -8.22 -31.00
C GLN A 205 9.61 -6.72 -30.73
N GLN A 206 8.90 -6.31 -29.64
CA GLN A 206 8.84 -4.89 -29.27
C GLN A 206 10.26 -4.37 -28.93
N ASP A 207 10.55 -3.13 -29.28
CA ASP A 207 11.80 -2.47 -28.85
C ASP A 207 11.83 -2.36 -27.32
N GLU A 208 10.69 -1.96 -26.74
CA GLU A 208 10.46 -1.92 -25.30
C GLU A 208 9.12 -2.61 -24.97
N LEU A 209 9.12 -3.40 -23.91
CA LEU A 209 7.91 -4.03 -23.38
C LEU A 209 7.78 -3.69 -21.90
N VAL A 210 6.72 -2.98 -21.57
CA VAL A 210 6.28 -2.79 -20.17
C VAL A 210 5.09 -3.71 -19.93
N GLU A 211 5.28 -4.71 -19.08
CA GLU A 211 4.28 -5.74 -18.80
C GLU A 211 3.65 -5.54 -17.43
N VAL A 212 2.33 -5.56 -17.40
CA VAL A 212 1.52 -5.65 -16.18
C VAL A 212 1.31 -7.12 -15.84
N VAL A 213 1.72 -7.53 -14.65
CA VAL A 213 1.51 -8.87 -14.08
C VAL A 213 0.51 -8.76 -12.95
N HIS A 214 -0.66 -9.39 -13.09
CA HIS A 214 -1.75 -9.22 -12.15
C HIS A 214 -2.36 -10.57 -11.73
N ALA A 215 -2.07 -10.99 -10.51
CA ALA A 215 -2.72 -12.13 -9.88
C ALA A 215 -4.08 -11.69 -9.30
N THR A 216 -5.13 -12.46 -9.56
CA THR A 216 -6.52 -12.08 -9.23
C THR A 216 -7.29 -13.19 -8.52
N MET A 217 -8.45 -12.85 -7.95
CA MET A 217 -9.22 -13.79 -7.14
C MET A 217 -9.92 -14.91 -7.92
N ASP A 218 -9.80 -14.94 -9.24
CA ASP A 218 -10.31 -16.04 -10.09
C ASP A 218 -9.30 -17.18 -10.30
N GLY A 219 -8.15 -17.11 -9.66
CA GLY A 219 -7.11 -18.12 -9.72
C GLY A 219 -6.13 -17.99 -10.87
N TYR A 220 -6.22 -16.89 -11.62
CA TYR A 220 -5.34 -16.60 -12.75
C TYR A 220 -4.33 -15.50 -12.42
N VAL A 221 -3.18 -15.57 -13.10
CA VAL A 221 -2.27 -14.45 -13.32
C VAL A 221 -2.47 -13.95 -14.75
N TYR A 222 -2.73 -12.67 -14.90
CA TYR A 222 -2.93 -11.98 -16.16
C TYR A 222 -1.68 -11.20 -16.55
N PHE A 223 -1.32 -11.27 -17.84
CA PHE A 223 -0.14 -10.62 -18.41
C PHE A 223 -0.59 -9.68 -19.52
N THR A 224 -0.27 -8.39 -19.40
CA THR A 224 -0.86 -7.35 -20.25
C THR A 224 0.19 -6.31 -20.59
N GLU A 225 0.33 -5.95 -21.86
CA GLU A 225 1.13 -4.79 -22.26
C GLU A 225 0.44 -3.51 -21.75
N LEU A 226 1.21 -2.66 -21.07
CA LEU A 226 0.71 -1.54 -20.28
C LEU A 226 -0.11 -0.53 -21.08
N SER A 227 0.36 -0.15 -22.28
CA SER A 227 -0.23 0.95 -23.03
C SER A 227 -1.53 0.55 -23.78
N THR A 228 -1.62 -0.70 -24.24
CA THR A 228 -2.71 -1.16 -25.11
C THR A 228 -3.70 -2.13 -24.47
N GLY A 229 -3.34 -2.71 -23.33
CA GLY A 229 -4.15 -3.76 -22.71
C GLY A 229 -4.07 -5.12 -23.42
N LYS A 230 -3.20 -5.27 -24.42
CA LYS A 230 -3.05 -6.52 -25.19
C LYS A 230 -2.34 -7.57 -24.37
N ALA A 231 -2.86 -8.82 -24.38
CA ALA A 231 -2.20 -9.93 -23.70
C ALA A 231 -0.80 -10.19 -24.29
N THR A 232 0.21 -10.29 -23.45
CA THR A 232 1.61 -10.55 -23.84
C THR A 232 1.90 -12.03 -23.98
N ARG A 233 1.11 -12.87 -23.30
CA ARG A 233 1.14 -14.35 -23.27
C ARG A 233 -0.21 -14.89 -22.81
N ASP A 234 -0.36 -16.21 -22.77
CA ASP A 234 -1.52 -16.86 -22.17
C ASP A 234 -1.59 -16.59 -20.66
N ASN A 235 -2.82 -16.48 -20.13
CA ASN A 235 -3.01 -16.36 -18.69
C ASN A 235 -2.57 -17.64 -17.99
N LEU A 236 -1.92 -17.50 -16.84
CA LEU A 236 -1.48 -18.65 -16.04
C LEU A 236 -2.52 -18.98 -14.98
N TYR A 237 -3.09 -20.18 -15.01
CA TYR A 237 -4.02 -20.68 -13.99
C TYR A 237 -3.28 -21.41 -12.89
N LEU A 238 -3.34 -20.89 -11.65
CA LEU A 238 -2.74 -21.48 -10.45
C LEU A 238 -3.79 -22.05 -9.48
N GLY A 239 -5.07 -21.69 -9.64
CA GLY A 239 -6.19 -22.28 -8.92
C GLY A 239 -6.46 -21.75 -7.52
N PHE A 240 -5.77 -20.69 -7.09
CA PHE A 240 -5.97 -20.04 -5.80
C PHE A 240 -6.53 -18.63 -5.96
N THR A 241 -7.29 -18.15 -4.97
CA THR A 241 -7.70 -16.75 -4.95
C THR A 241 -6.54 -15.89 -4.48
N PHE A 242 -6.10 -14.95 -5.32
CA PHE A 242 -5.01 -14.02 -4.98
C PHE A 242 -5.63 -12.68 -4.58
N LYS A 243 -5.50 -12.30 -3.31
CA LYS A 243 -5.94 -11.00 -2.77
C LYS A 243 -4.80 -9.99 -2.77
N GLY A 244 -3.63 -10.43 -2.32
CA GLY A 244 -2.42 -9.62 -2.25
C GLY A 244 -1.78 -9.33 -3.61
N ALA A 245 -0.80 -8.42 -3.62
CA ALA A 245 -0.10 -8.00 -4.82
C ALA A 245 0.87 -9.04 -5.38
N GLY A 246 1.53 -9.81 -4.51
CA GLY A 246 2.71 -10.60 -4.86
C GLY A 246 3.96 -9.73 -5.06
N SER A 247 4.99 -10.33 -5.67
CA SER A 247 6.23 -9.63 -6.03
C SER A 247 6.88 -10.27 -7.26
N LEU A 248 7.61 -9.46 -8.02
CA LEU A 248 8.57 -9.91 -9.03
C LEU A 248 9.98 -9.90 -8.44
N ASP A 249 10.90 -10.62 -9.05
CA ASP A 249 12.29 -10.62 -8.62
C ASP A 249 12.97 -9.28 -8.96
N PRO A 250 13.52 -8.55 -7.96
CA PRO A 250 14.06 -7.21 -8.18
C PRO A 250 15.31 -7.16 -9.09
N ARG A 251 15.99 -8.29 -9.29
CA ARG A 251 17.10 -8.44 -10.24
C ARG A 251 16.65 -8.45 -11.71
N GLY A 252 15.34 -8.46 -11.97
CA GLY A 252 14.78 -8.63 -13.29
C GLY A 252 14.76 -10.09 -13.76
N TYR A 253 14.97 -11.05 -12.86
CA TYR A 253 14.78 -12.46 -13.18
C TYR A 253 13.30 -12.74 -13.43
N PRO A 254 12.94 -13.62 -14.38
CA PRO A 254 11.56 -13.87 -14.74
C PRO A 254 10.86 -14.77 -13.71
N ILE A 255 10.70 -14.28 -12.48
CA ILE A 255 10.11 -14.99 -11.35
C ILE A 255 8.98 -14.15 -10.77
N LEU A 256 7.84 -14.80 -10.52
CA LEU A 256 6.70 -14.25 -9.78
C LEU A 256 6.58 -14.98 -8.43
N TYR A 257 6.54 -14.23 -7.34
CA TYR A 257 6.19 -14.69 -6.02
C TYR A 257 4.76 -14.27 -5.71
N VAL A 258 3.85 -15.22 -5.44
CA VAL A 258 2.43 -14.93 -5.22
C VAL A 258 1.83 -15.78 -4.12
N GLY A 259 1.12 -15.14 -3.18
CA GLY A 259 0.48 -15.78 -2.04
C GLY A 259 -1.01 -16.00 -2.25
N ALA A 260 -1.50 -17.14 -1.81
CA ALA A 260 -2.91 -17.49 -1.86
C ALA A 260 -3.69 -16.91 -0.67
N GLY A 261 -4.79 -16.21 -0.95
CA GLY A 261 -5.73 -15.77 0.07
C GLY A 261 -6.73 -16.88 0.40
N TYR A 262 -7.46 -17.40 -0.58
CA TYR A 262 -8.32 -18.59 -0.45
C TYR A 262 -8.00 -19.58 -1.56
N TYR A 263 -8.40 -20.84 -1.38
CA TYR A 263 -8.11 -21.88 -2.34
C TYR A 263 -9.36 -22.39 -3.06
N GLY A 264 -9.16 -22.90 -4.27
CA GLY A 264 -10.18 -23.63 -5.01
C GLY A 264 -10.50 -24.97 -4.36
N ALA A 265 -10.83 -25.98 -5.12
CA ALA A 265 -11.61 -27.14 -4.71
C ALA A 265 -11.09 -28.00 -3.53
N SER A 266 -9.83 -28.02 -3.11
CA SER A 266 -9.36 -28.84 -1.97
C SER A 266 -7.89 -28.68 -1.58
N GLU A 267 -7.17 -27.75 -2.18
CA GLU A 267 -5.74 -27.55 -1.90
C GLU A 267 -5.55 -26.62 -0.69
N THR A 268 -4.56 -26.91 0.13
CA THR A 268 -4.09 -25.99 1.17
C THR A 268 -3.52 -24.73 0.53
N PRO A 269 -3.87 -23.53 1.01
CA PRO A 269 -3.28 -22.29 0.55
C PRO A 269 -1.75 -22.35 0.57
N ARG A 270 -1.11 -21.70 -0.42
CA ARG A 270 0.32 -21.76 -0.62
C ARG A 270 0.87 -20.38 -0.97
N ALA A 271 2.09 -20.12 -0.55
CA ALA A 271 2.93 -19.13 -1.19
C ALA A 271 3.74 -19.84 -2.29
N LEU A 272 3.80 -19.24 -3.47
CA LEU A 272 4.36 -19.85 -4.68
C LEU A 272 5.47 -18.98 -5.25
N ALA A 273 6.58 -19.59 -5.67
CA ALA A 273 7.52 -19.01 -6.62
C ALA A 273 7.27 -19.67 -7.99
N VAL A 274 7.07 -18.86 -9.01
CA VAL A 274 6.62 -19.27 -10.34
C VAL A 274 7.56 -18.74 -11.40
N SER A 275 8.06 -19.62 -12.26
CA SER A 275 8.85 -19.26 -13.44
C SER A 275 7.98 -18.56 -14.48
N LEU A 276 8.37 -17.39 -14.93
CA LEU A 276 7.75 -16.70 -16.06
C LEU A 276 8.38 -17.11 -17.42
N ILE A 277 9.32 -18.07 -17.41
CA ILE A 277 9.84 -18.69 -18.62
C ILE A 277 8.80 -19.65 -19.19
N ASP A 278 8.20 -20.49 -18.33
CA ASP A 278 7.32 -21.58 -18.75
C ASP A 278 6.02 -21.73 -17.92
N GLY A 279 5.88 -20.96 -16.84
CA GLY A 279 4.75 -21.02 -15.92
C GLY A 279 4.84 -22.13 -14.87
N SER A 280 5.99 -22.83 -14.76
CA SER A 280 6.19 -23.88 -13.76
C SER A 280 6.34 -23.32 -12.35
N VAL A 281 5.90 -24.08 -11.33
CA VAL A 281 6.13 -23.75 -9.92
C VAL A 281 7.52 -24.20 -9.53
N LEU A 282 8.37 -23.24 -9.15
CA LEU A 282 9.76 -23.49 -8.73
C LEU A 282 9.82 -24.06 -7.32
N PHE A 283 9.09 -23.45 -6.40
CA PHE A 283 8.82 -24.00 -5.06
C PHE A 283 7.49 -23.48 -4.49
N SER A 284 7.04 -24.10 -3.40
CA SER A 284 5.85 -23.63 -2.67
C SER A 284 6.00 -23.82 -1.16
N LEU A 285 5.50 -22.84 -0.40
CA LEU A 285 5.33 -22.94 1.04
C LEU A 285 3.88 -23.30 1.33
N ALA A 286 3.64 -24.42 2.04
CA ALA A 286 2.30 -24.76 2.50
C ALA A 286 1.96 -23.94 3.76
N ALA A 287 0.75 -23.42 3.83
CA ALA A 287 0.35 -22.57 4.94
C ALA A 287 -0.03 -23.34 6.22
N ASN A 288 -0.42 -24.61 6.09
CA ASN A 288 -0.76 -25.49 7.23
C ASN A 288 0.51 -26.13 7.80
N GLU A 289 1.14 -25.45 8.72
CA GLU A 289 2.40 -25.83 9.35
C GLU A 289 2.20 -26.22 10.81
N ASP A 290 2.77 -27.34 11.25
CA ASP A 290 2.74 -27.75 12.67
C ASP A 290 3.48 -26.76 13.57
N PHE A 291 4.44 -26.03 13.02
CA PHE A 291 5.19 -25.01 13.76
C PHE A 291 4.37 -23.74 13.99
N ALA A 292 3.33 -23.47 13.17
CA ALA A 292 2.46 -22.31 13.33
C ALA A 292 1.57 -22.43 14.55
N LEU A 293 1.44 -21.35 15.32
CA LEU A 293 0.51 -21.27 16.45
C LEU A 293 -0.91 -20.93 16.01
N ARG A 294 -1.06 -20.17 14.92
CA ARG A 294 -2.35 -19.83 14.31
C ARG A 294 -2.69 -20.83 13.22
N GLN A 295 -3.97 -21.26 13.17
CA GLN A 295 -4.48 -22.22 12.18
C GLN A 295 -5.14 -21.53 10.96
N TRP A 296 -4.89 -20.26 10.75
CA TRP A 296 -5.30 -19.53 9.55
C TRP A 296 -4.21 -19.67 8.48
N HIS A 297 -4.60 -19.83 7.22
CA HIS A 297 -3.68 -20.35 6.21
C HIS A 297 -3.60 -19.47 4.96
N MET A 298 -3.51 -18.14 5.13
CA MET A 298 -3.48 -17.21 4.02
C MET A 298 -2.10 -16.58 3.85
N PHE A 299 -1.86 -16.01 2.68
CA PHE A 299 -0.68 -15.19 2.35
C PHE A 299 -1.14 -13.96 1.57
N ASP A 300 -1.71 -12.98 2.25
CA ASP A 300 -2.17 -11.73 1.63
C ASP A 300 -1.05 -10.69 1.54
N SER A 301 0.00 -10.81 2.35
CA SER A 301 1.19 -9.97 2.32
C SER A 301 1.99 -10.15 1.01
N ALA A 302 2.67 -9.09 0.56
CA ALA A 302 3.62 -9.14 -0.53
C ALA A 302 5.04 -9.37 0.01
N PRO A 303 5.79 -10.36 -0.48
CA PRO A 303 7.15 -10.63 -0.03
C PRO A 303 8.14 -9.57 -0.49
N LEU A 304 9.32 -9.58 0.14
CA LEU A 304 10.52 -8.89 -0.32
C LEU A 304 11.59 -9.91 -0.72
N VAL A 305 12.39 -9.55 -1.71
CA VAL A 305 13.56 -10.32 -2.13
C VAL A 305 14.79 -9.47 -1.92
N SER A 306 15.79 -9.99 -1.20
CA SER A 306 17.14 -9.42 -1.18
C SER A 306 17.88 -9.87 -2.43
N ALA A 307 18.15 -8.94 -3.33
CA ALA A 307 18.87 -9.21 -4.57
C ALA A 307 20.31 -9.73 -4.30
N GLU A 308 20.98 -9.17 -3.30
CA GLU A 308 22.37 -9.50 -2.95
C GLU A 308 22.51 -10.88 -2.31
N THR A 309 21.59 -11.25 -1.41
CA THR A 309 21.68 -12.50 -0.64
C THR A 309 20.87 -13.63 -1.21
N ASP A 310 20.01 -13.38 -2.20
CA ASP A 310 19.07 -14.34 -2.80
C ASP A 310 18.08 -14.90 -1.76
N GLN A 311 17.63 -14.04 -0.84
CA GLN A 311 16.68 -14.39 0.22
C GLN A 311 15.31 -13.80 -0.04
N LEU A 312 14.28 -14.64 0.09
CA LEU A 312 12.88 -14.23 0.08
C LEU A 312 12.37 -14.09 1.52
N ILE A 313 11.74 -12.97 1.85
CA ILE A 313 11.19 -12.65 3.17
C ILE A 313 9.68 -12.51 3.04
N TRP A 314 8.91 -13.36 3.74
CA TRP A 314 7.47 -13.45 3.56
C TRP A 314 6.71 -13.60 4.88
N PRO A 315 6.01 -12.56 5.36
CA PRO A 315 5.07 -12.68 6.46
C PRO A 315 3.86 -13.54 6.08
N GLY A 316 3.39 -14.39 6.99
CA GLY A 316 2.21 -15.24 6.78
C GLY A 316 1.12 -14.98 7.80
N GLU A 317 -0.14 -15.06 7.39
CA GLU A 317 -1.28 -14.95 8.30
C GLU A 317 -1.40 -16.13 9.27
N ASN A 318 -0.62 -17.18 9.09
CA ASN A 318 -0.49 -18.26 10.08
C ASN A 318 0.43 -17.89 11.25
N GLY A 319 0.94 -16.65 11.30
CA GLY A 319 1.81 -16.15 12.37
C GLY A 319 3.26 -16.59 12.23
N LEU A 320 3.67 -17.03 11.04
CA LEU A 320 5.07 -17.34 10.72
C LEU A 320 5.65 -16.27 9.80
N LEU A 321 6.86 -15.84 10.11
CA LEU A 321 7.72 -15.18 9.14
C LEU A 321 8.57 -16.25 8.45
N TYR A 322 8.48 -16.30 7.13
CA TYR A 322 9.31 -17.19 6.30
C TYR A 322 10.49 -16.41 5.74
N ILE A 323 11.68 -16.98 5.88
CA ILE A 323 12.90 -16.55 5.21
C ILE A 323 13.36 -17.74 4.38
N VAL A 324 13.51 -17.56 3.08
CA VAL A 324 13.86 -18.63 2.16
C VAL A 324 15.18 -18.27 1.48
N ASN A 325 16.23 -19.02 1.76
CA ASN A 325 17.48 -18.99 0.99
C ASN A 325 17.21 -19.74 -0.30
N MET A 326 17.00 -19.01 -1.41
CA MET A 326 16.39 -19.58 -2.63
C MET A 326 17.38 -20.39 -3.45
N HIS A 327 18.69 -20.11 -3.38
CA HIS A 327 19.73 -20.69 -4.22
C HIS A 327 19.33 -20.70 -5.71
N THR A 328 18.96 -19.50 -6.18
CA THR A 328 18.48 -19.28 -7.54
C THR A 328 19.61 -19.44 -8.55
N ASP A 329 19.42 -20.30 -9.55
CA ASP A 329 20.32 -20.40 -10.73
C ASP A 329 19.54 -19.99 -11.99
N TYR A 330 19.87 -18.83 -12.55
CA TYR A 330 19.25 -18.27 -13.75
C TYR A 330 20.28 -17.99 -14.82
N ASP A 331 20.12 -18.63 -15.99
CA ASP A 331 20.89 -18.35 -17.20
C ASP A 331 19.96 -17.87 -18.33
N ALA A 332 19.97 -16.55 -18.58
CA ALA A 332 19.18 -15.94 -19.64
C ALA A 332 19.55 -16.46 -21.03
N SER A 333 20.81 -16.85 -21.27
CA SER A 333 21.26 -17.35 -22.57
C SER A 333 20.80 -18.79 -22.87
N ALA A 334 20.75 -19.62 -21.82
CA ALA A 334 20.24 -20.99 -21.90
C ALA A 334 18.72 -21.06 -21.73
N GLY A 335 18.10 -20.03 -21.15
CA GLY A 335 16.68 -20.03 -20.78
C GLY A 335 16.37 -21.00 -19.65
N THR A 336 17.29 -21.19 -18.71
CA THR A 336 17.13 -22.08 -17.56
C THR A 336 16.95 -21.29 -16.28
N LEU A 337 16.07 -21.79 -15.42
CA LEU A 337 15.78 -21.20 -14.11
C LEU A 337 15.45 -22.31 -13.12
N THR A 338 16.24 -22.43 -12.05
CA THR A 338 16.04 -23.42 -10.97
C THR A 338 16.20 -22.76 -9.61
N MET A 339 15.64 -23.40 -8.57
CA MET A 339 15.78 -23.02 -7.17
C MET A 339 15.96 -24.26 -6.29
N GLU A 340 16.80 -24.15 -5.26
CA GLU A 340 16.98 -25.20 -4.23
C GLU A 340 16.76 -24.58 -2.83
N PRO A 341 15.50 -24.31 -2.43
CA PRO A 341 15.20 -23.49 -1.27
C PRO A 341 15.52 -24.17 0.06
N GLU A 342 16.24 -23.47 0.94
CA GLU A 342 16.32 -23.74 2.37
C GLU A 342 15.35 -22.83 3.12
N ILE A 343 14.50 -23.42 3.99
CA ILE A 343 13.38 -22.69 4.60
C ILE A 343 13.66 -22.45 6.08
N VAL A 344 13.75 -21.17 6.44
CA VAL A 344 13.83 -20.69 7.83
C VAL A 344 12.48 -20.10 8.21
N LYS A 345 11.99 -20.45 9.41
CA LYS A 345 10.72 -19.97 9.95
C LYS A 345 10.94 -19.38 11.32
N TRP A 346 10.39 -18.21 11.53
CA TRP A 346 10.32 -17.56 12.84
C TRP A 346 8.85 -17.44 13.27
N ARG A 347 8.60 -17.62 14.58
CA ARG A 347 7.27 -17.43 15.19
C ARG A 347 7.38 -16.71 16.53
N TYR A 348 6.26 -16.18 16.98
CA TYR A 348 6.13 -15.52 18.26
C TYR A 348 4.81 -15.86 18.94
N GLN A 349 4.73 -15.67 20.25
CA GLN A 349 3.51 -15.80 21.06
C GLN A 349 3.24 -14.48 21.76
N SER A 350 2.22 -13.75 21.33
CA SER A 350 1.78 -12.53 22.00
C SER A 350 1.11 -12.82 23.34
N ILE A 351 1.33 -11.97 24.36
CA ILE A 351 0.63 -12.06 25.66
C ILE A 351 -0.87 -11.73 25.53
N ARG A 352 -1.30 -11.06 24.46
CA ARG A 352 -2.72 -10.77 24.15
C ARG A 352 -3.49 -12.00 23.71
N ASN A 353 -2.83 -13.01 23.22
CA ASN A 353 -3.45 -14.24 22.77
C ASN A 353 -3.54 -15.22 23.93
N SER A 354 -4.74 -15.31 24.53
CA SER A 354 -5.05 -16.39 25.46
C SER A 354 -5.11 -17.74 24.69
N ALA A 355 -4.98 -18.86 25.41
CA ALA A 355 -5.01 -20.21 24.84
C ALA A 355 -6.22 -20.52 23.94
N SER A 356 -7.28 -19.71 23.94
CA SER A 356 -8.48 -19.83 23.12
C SER A 356 -8.51 -18.93 21.88
N GLY A 357 -7.50 -18.06 21.67
CA GLY A 357 -7.58 -17.03 20.63
C GLY A 357 -6.24 -16.70 19.96
N GLN A 358 -5.64 -17.68 19.26
CA GLN A 358 -4.44 -17.43 18.45
C GLN A 358 -4.75 -16.69 17.14
N TYR A 359 -6.00 -16.26 16.93
CA TYR A 359 -6.45 -15.52 15.77
C TYR A 359 -5.61 -14.25 15.51
N TRP A 360 -5.13 -13.58 16.57
CA TRP A 360 -4.44 -12.30 16.52
C TRP A 360 -2.93 -12.39 16.21
N LEU A 361 -2.40 -13.58 15.94
CA LEU A 361 -0.97 -13.77 15.61
C LEU A 361 -0.66 -13.64 14.12
N GLY A 362 -1.63 -13.36 13.26
CA GLY A 362 -1.40 -13.31 11.82
C GLY A 362 -0.74 -12.02 11.37
N MET A 363 0.09 -12.09 10.34
CA MET A 363 0.67 -10.95 9.64
C MET A 363 0.02 -10.83 8.26
N GLU A 364 -0.95 -9.95 8.12
CA GLU A 364 -1.65 -9.67 6.85
C GLU A 364 -0.99 -8.52 6.09
N ASP A 365 -0.34 -7.60 6.80
CA ASP A 365 0.44 -6.52 6.20
C ASP A 365 1.72 -7.03 5.51
N SER A 366 2.29 -6.21 4.66
CA SER A 366 3.56 -6.50 4.01
C SER A 366 4.70 -5.88 4.82
N ALA A 367 5.73 -6.68 5.14
CA ALA A 367 6.87 -6.15 5.89
C ALA A 367 7.62 -5.07 5.10
N ALA A 368 8.15 -4.07 5.82
CA ALA A 368 9.16 -3.14 5.34
C ALA A 368 10.52 -3.49 5.92
N VAL A 369 11.61 -3.18 5.22
CA VAL A 369 12.97 -3.54 5.65
C VAL A 369 13.94 -2.40 5.35
N TYR A 370 14.82 -2.11 6.30
CA TYR A 370 16.00 -1.26 6.09
C TYR A 370 17.22 -1.90 6.76
N GLN A 371 18.33 -1.96 6.05
CA GLN A 371 19.49 -2.77 6.43
C GLN A 371 19.05 -4.22 6.69
N HIS A 372 19.27 -4.75 7.88
CA HIS A 372 18.81 -6.09 8.26
C HIS A 372 17.64 -6.08 9.25
N TYR A 373 16.98 -4.93 9.42
CA TYR A 373 15.85 -4.81 10.34
C TYR A 373 14.53 -4.82 9.58
N LEU A 374 13.70 -5.77 9.95
CA LEU A 374 12.35 -5.96 9.41
C LEU A 374 11.33 -5.31 10.34
N PHE A 375 10.37 -4.61 9.75
CA PHE A 375 9.25 -3.95 10.40
C PHE A 375 7.94 -4.56 9.89
N VAL A 376 7.14 -5.13 10.79
CA VAL A 376 5.88 -5.81 10.47
C VAL A 376 4.92 -5.69 11.64
N ALA A 377 3.63 -5.57 11.34
CA ALA A 377 2.60 -5.60 12.37
C ALA A 377 1.74 -6.86 12.28
N ASP A 378 0.96 -7.13 13.31
CA ASP A 378 0.08 -8.30 13.35
C ASP A 378 -1.40 -7.93 13.56
N ASN A 379 -2.28 -8.94 13.44
CA ASN A 379 -3.71 -8.79 13.71
C ASN A 379 -4.01 -8.45 15.18
N GLY A 380 -3.05 -8.61 16.09
CA GLY A 380 -3.19 -8.30 17.52
C GLY A 380 -2.74 -6.88 17.89
N GLY A 381 -2.24 -6.11 16.92
CA GLY A 381 -1.74 -4.76 17.13
C GLY A 381 -0.34 -4.71 17.75
N ASN A 382 0.51 -5.68 17.46
CA ASN A 382 1.93 -5.62 17.78
C ASN A 382 2.70 -5.17 16.52
N MET A 383 3.26 -3.97 16.55
CA MET A 383 4.25 -3.52 15.57
C MET A 383 5.62 -3.97 16.04
N MET A 384 6.34 -4.74 15.25
CA MET A 384 7.56 -5.45 15.62
C MET A 384 8.75 -5.00 14.77
N CYS A 385 9.91 -4.83 15.41
CA CYS A 385 11.22 -4.76 14.76
C CYS A 385 11.99 -6.05 15.03
N LEU A 386 12.38 -6.75 13.96
CA LEU A 386 13.11 -8.01 14.00
C LEU A 386 14.44 -7.87 13.28
N ASP A 387 15.54 -8.33 13.86
CA ASP A 387 16.82 -8.48 13.19
C ASP A 387 16.80 -9.75 12.32
N LEU A 388 16.90 -9.61 10.99
CA LEU A 388 16.88 -10.73 10.03
C LEU A 388 18.14 -11.60 10.07
N ASN A 389 19.25 -11.11 10.58
CA ASN A 389 20.50 -11.83 10.66
C ASN A 389 20.61 -12.71 11.91
N THR A 390 19.86 -12.40 12.96
CA THR A 390 19.83 -13.17 14.22
C THR A 390 18.47 -13.78 14.53
N LEU A 391 17.40 -13.25 13.96
CA LEU A 391 15.99 -13.50 14.28
C LEU A 391 15.65 -13.15 15.73
N GLU A 392 16.38 -12.21 16.31
CA GLU A 392 16.06 -11.61 17.59
C GLU A 392 15.04 -10.48 17.43
N LEU A 393 14.01 -10.48 18.28
CA LEU A 393 13.02 -9.42 18.34
C LEU A 393 13.61 -8.23 19.08
N VAL A 394 13.80 -7.10 18.39
CA VAL A 394 14.51 -5.93 18.90
C VAL A 394 13.60 -5.08 19.77
N TRP A 395 12.44 -4.67 19.23
CA TRP A 395 11.43 -3.91 19.97
C TRP A 395 10.01 -4.23 19.48
N VAL A 396 9.02 -3.93 20.31
CA VAL A 396 7.59 -4.05 19.99
C VAL A 396 6.84 -2.80 20.45
N GLN A 397 6.04 -2.20 19.56
CA GLN A 397 5.13 -1.10 19.88
C GLN A 397 3.68 -1.56 19.81
N ASP A 398 2.88 -1.16 20.79
CA ASP A 398 1.43 -1.38 20.80
C ASP A 398 0.73 -0.46 19.77
N VAL A 399 0.18 -1.05 18.69
CA VAL A 399 -0.63 -0.35 17.69
C VAL A 399 -2.11 -0.77 17.76
N LEU A 400 -2.55 -1.29 18.86
CA LEU A 400 -3.90 -1.47 19.40
C LEU A 400 -4.75 -2.57 18.76
N ASP A 401 -4.81 -2.74 17.46
CA ASP A 401 -5.85 -3.54 16.79
C ASP A 401 -5.29 -4.23 15.53
N ASP A 402 -6.16 -4.91 14.82
CA ASP A 402 -5.89 -5.61 13.57
C ASP A 402 -5.24 -4.69 12.53
N THR A 403 -3.96 -4.92 12.26
CA THR A 403 -3.16 -4.02 11.43
C THR A 403 -3.00 -4.60 10.03
N ASN A 404 -3.77 -4.06 9.10
CA ASN A 404 -3.71 -4.35 7.67
C ASN A 404 -2.92 -3.28 6.90
N CYS A 405 -2.79 -2.08 7.49
CA CYS A 405 -1.96 -1.00 6.96
C CYS A 405 -0.49 -1.41 7.02
N THR A 406 0.14 -1.61 5.87
CA THR A 406 1.57 -1.91 5.80
C THR A 406 2.40 -0.76 6.38
N PRO A 407 3.41 -1.00 7.22
CA PRO A 407 4.31 0.04 7.71
C PRO A 407 5.07 0.67 6.54
N VAL A 408 5.14 2.00 6.52
CA VAL A 408 5.87 2.77 5.51
C VAL A 408 7.08 3.42 6.15
N LEU A 409 8.27 3.14 5.61
CA LEU A 409 9.51 3.75 6.07
C LEU A 409 9.76 5.07 5.35
N GLU A 410 10.32 6.03 6.07
CA GLU A 410 10.76 7.31 5.52
C GLU A 410 12.05 7.78 6.20
N MET A 411 13.03 8.13 5.40
CA MET A 411 14.27 8.75 5.88
C MET A 411 14.12 10.27 5.87
N GLU A 412 14.10 10.88 7.04
CA GLU A 412 13.98 12.33 7.22
C GLU A 412 15.23 12.87 7.92
N ASP A 413 15.99 13.74 7.26
CA ASP A 413 17.20 14.35 7.80
C ASP A 413 18.23 13.34 8.37
N GLY A 414 18.31 12.13 7.76
CA GLY A 414 19.22 11.07 8.17
C GLY A 414 18.71 10.19 9.32
N HIS A 415 17.45 10.34 9.72
CA HIS A 415 16.78 9.55 10.73
C HIS A 415 15.61 8.77 10.13
N LEU A 416 15.47 7.50 10.46
CA LEU A 416 14.43 6.63 9.91
C LEU A 416 13.18 6.66 10.78
N TYR A 417 12.03 6.89 10.17
CA TYR A 417 10.71 6.85 10.80
C TYR A 417 9.81 5.81 10.16
N ILE A 418 8.79 5.39 10.92
CA ILE A 418 7.73 4.50 10.47
C ILE A 418 6.40 5.23 10.56
N TYR A 419 5.65 5.24 9.46
CA TYR A 419 4.26 5.66 9.44
C TYR A 419 3.35 4.45 9.39
N ILE A 420 2.41 4.35 10.33
CA ILE A 420 1.50 3.21 10.45
C ILE A 420 0.16 3.62 11.04
N SER A 421 -0.87 2.84 10.76
CA SER A 421 -2.17 2.92 11.40
C SER A 421 -2.76 1.52 11.53
N THR A 422 -3.93 1.41 12.14
CA THR A 422 -4.62 0.14 12.37
C THR A 422 -6.03 0.17 11.80
N SER A 423 -6.59 -0.99 11.50
CA SER A 423 -8.01 -1.14 11.21
C SER A 423 -8.82 -1.22 12.51
N PHE A 424 -10.13 -1.21 12.40
CA PHE A 424 -11.05 -1.44 13.51
C PHE A 424 -11.81 -2.76 13.28
N HIS A 425 -11.30 -3.82 13.90
CA HIS A 425 -11.89 -5.14 13.75
C HIS A 425 -13.16 -5.31 14.57
N TYR A 426 -14.21 -5.89 13.97
CA TYR A 426 -15.48 -6.15 14.64
C TYR A 426 -15.32 -7.13 15.80
N GLY A 427 -15.81 -6.70 16.98
CA GLY A 427 -15.80 -7.51 18.20
C GLY A 427 -14.51 -7.49 19.00
N TRP A 428 -13.44 -6.83 18.49
CA TRP A 428 -12.16 -6.69 19.20
C TRP A 428 -12.27 -5.68 20.35
N ARG A 429 -12.77 -4.48 20.08
CA ARG A 429 -12.97 -3.43 21.09
C ARG A 429 -14.41 -3.36 21.55
N SER A 430 -14.60 -2.94 22.81
CA SER A 430 -15.93 -2.87 23.44
C SER A 430 -16.81 -1.73 22.91
N TYR A 431 -16.21 -0.73 22.25
CA TYR A 431 -16.88 0.49 21.83
C TYR A 431 -16.93 0.62 20.32
N ASN A 432 -18.08 1.05 19.81
CA ASN A 432 -18.33 1.35 18.41
C ASN A 432 -19.20 2.62 18.32
N PRO A 433 -18.70 3.78 17.82
CA PRO A 433 -17.36 3.97 17.22
C PRO A 433 -16.24 4.06 18.27
N THR A 434 -15.00 3.84 17.80
CA THR A 434 -13.78 4.00 18.59
C THR A 434 -12.75 4.87 17.89
N ASP A 435 -11.78 5.35 18.66
CA ASP A 435 -10.65 6.12 18.11
C ASP A 435 -9.65 5.18 17.43
N ILE A 436 -9.31 5.48 16.18
CA ILE A 436 -8.30 4.80 15.39
C ILE A 436 -7.12 5.74 15.22
N PRO A 437 -5.96 5.42 15.82
CA PRO A 437 -4.77 6.23 15.71
C PRO A 437 -4.02 6.02 14.40
N ILE A 438 -3.37 7.08 13.96
CA ILE A 438 -2.32 7.12 12.95
C ILE A 438 -1.06 7.54 13.70
N TRP A 439 0.04 6.84 13.51
CA TRP A 439 1.29 7.09 14.24
C TRP A 439 2.44 7.42 13.30
N LYS A 440 3.34 8.27 13.77
CA LYS A 440 4.73 8.32 13.40
C LYS A 440 5.53 7.70 14.54
N LEU A 441 6.32 6.69 14.23
CA LEU A 441 7.19 6.02 15.18
C LEU A 441 8.66 6.29 14.84
N ASP A 442 9.50 6.33 15.84
CA ASP A 442 10.93 6.23 15.69
C ASP A 442 11.30 4.79 15.31
N ALA A 443 12.03 4.57 14.22
CA ALA A 443 12.34 3.22 13.75
C ALA A 443 13.45 2.54 14.57
N GLU A 444 14.30 3.30 15.26
CA GLU A 444 15.34 2.72 16.14
C GLU A 444 14.76 2.21 17.46
N THR A 445 13.79 2.93 18.04
CA THR A 445 13.30 2.64 19.39
C THR A 445 11.87 2.12 19.45
N GLY A 446 11.09 2.29 18.38
CA GLY A 446 9.65 2.01 18.35
C GLY A 446 8.81 3.05 19.10
N GLU A 447 9.40 4.13 19.64
CA GLU A 447 8.68 5.16 20.39
C GLU A 447 7.74 5.97 19.48
N VAL A 448 6.62 6.42 20.08
CA VAL A 448 5.65 7.27 19.38
C VAL A 448 6.16 8.71 19.34
N ILE A 449 6.45 9.23 18.13
CA ILE A 449 6.81 10.63 17.93
C ILE A 449 5.57 11.51 17.99
N TRP A 450 4.51 11.12 17.27
CA TRP A 450 3.19 11.74 17.38
C TRP A 450 2.08 10.74 17.02
N GLN A 451 0.86 11.10 17.43
CA GLN A 451 -0.35 10.33 17.17
C GLN A 451 -1.50 11.26 16.81
N LYS A 452 -2.26 10.90 15.75
CA LYS A 452 -3.52 11.54 15.34
C LYS A 452 -4.61 10.49 15.30
N SER A 453 -5.81 10.77 15.83
CA SER A 453 -6.90 9.79 15.87
C SER A 453 -8.16 10.27 15.16
N TYR A 454 -8.88 9.31 14.56
CA TYR A 454 -10.20 9.47 13.99
C TYR A 454 -11.20 8.50 14.61
N LYS A 455 -12.45 8.94 14.80
CA LYS A 455 -13.52 8.04 15.26
C LYS A 455 -14.06 7.23 14.09
N CYS A 456 -13.86 5.92 14.13
CA CYS A 456 -14.28 4.99 13.09
C CYS A 456 -15.31 3.99 13.59
N TYR A 457 -16.18 3.55 12.68
CA TYR A 457 -17.18 2.51 12.90
C TYR A 457 -16.69 1.17 12.35
N THR A 458 -17.23 0.07 12.87
CA THR A 458 -17.05 -1.28 12.32
C THR A 458 -18.36 -2.04 12.32
N GLU A 459 -18.48 -3.04 11.47
CA GLU A 459 -19.55 -4.03 11.44
C GLU A 459 -18.94 -5.40 11.19
N LYS A 460 -19.73 -6.44 11.39
CA LYS A 460 -19.30 -7.80 11.04
C LYS A 460 -18.93 -7.85 9.54
N ASP A 461 -17.75 -8.36 9.25
CA ASP A 461 -17.18 -8.50 7.91
C ASP A 461 -16.89 -7.16 7.19
N LEU A 462 -16.95 -6.03 7.90
CA LEU A 462 -16.72 -4.69 7.36
C LEU A 462 -15.92 -3.83 8.36
N SER A 463 -14.62 -3.98 8.35
CA SER A 463 -13.71 -3.21 9.22
C SER A 463 -13.67 -1.73 8.86
N GLY A 464 -13.54 -0.89 9.87
CA GLY A 464 -13.26 0.55 9.74
C GLY A 464 -11.79 0.85 9.99
N GLY A 465 -11.46 2.12 10.19
CA GLY A 465 -10.08 2.56 10.40
C GLY A 465 -9.27 2.58 9.11
N VAL A 466 -7.99 2.26 9.17
CA VAL A 466 -7.09 2.32 8.04
C VAL A 466 -6.74 0.91 7.55
N GLN A 467 -7.40 0.49 6.48
CA GLN A 467 -7.16 -0.80 5.81
C GLN A 467 -6.13 -0.66 4.69
N GLY A 468 -6.23 0.39 3.89
CA GLY A 468 -5.25 0.73 2.86
C GLY A 468 -3.97 1.29 3.49
N THR A 469 -2.84 1.05 2.83
CA THR A 469 -1.55 1.61 3.24
C THR A 469 -1.50 3.10 2.92
N LEU A 470 -1.07 3.90 3.88
CA LEU A 470 -0.87 5.33 3.71
C LEU A 470 0.24 5.63 2.67
N ALA A 471 0.27 6.85 2.15
CA ALA A 471 1.31 7.30 1.24
C ALA A 471 2.14 8.41 1.87
N VAL A 472 3.46 8.35 1.71
CA VAL A 472 4.38 9.43 2.07
C VAL A 472 4.64 10.33 0.86
N GLY A 473 4.57 11.63 1.07
CA GLY A 473 4.86 12.62 0.03
C GLY A 473 6.36 12.81 -0.15
N LYS A 474 6.75 13.18 -1.39
CA LYS A 474 8.11 13.56 -1.79
C LYS A 474 8.05 14.87 -2.57
N ASN A 475 9.16 15.43 -2.95
CA ASN A 475 9.25 16.68 -3.72
C ASN A 475 8.43 17.81 -3.05
N ASP A 476 7.46 18.43 -3.75
CA ASP A 476 6.61 19.49 -3.17
C ASP A 476 5.62 19.00 -2.11
N LEU A 477 5.41 17.67 -2.00
CA LEU A 477 4.62 17.03 -0.96
C LEU A 477 5.48 16.48 0.20
N ALA A 478 6.79 16.78 0.25
CA ALA A 478 7.75 16.17 1.19
C ALA A 478 7.35 16.30 2.66
N ASP A 479 6.60 17.34 3.02
CA ASP A 479 6.14 17.56 4.40
C ASP A 479 4.82 16.80 4.75
N LEU A 480 4.24 16.02 3.83
CA LEU A 480 2.90 15.44 3.97
C LEU A 480 2.89 13.91 3.94
N ILE A 481 1.95 13.33 4.70
CA ILE A 481 1.47 11.95 4.49
C ILE A 481 -0.02 11.97 4.17
N PHE A 482 -0.48 10.94 3.43
CA PHE A 482 -1.87 10.83 2.98
C PHE A 482 -2.47 9.52 3.48
N VAL A 483 -3.55 9.62 4.26
CA VAL A 483 -4.11 8.47 4.97
C VAL A 483 -5.58 8.27 4.61
N PRO A 484 -5.96 7.07 4.07
CA PRO A 484 -7.33 6.73 3.76
C PRO A 484 -8.03 6.17 5.01
N VAL A 485 -8.86 6.97 5.67
CA VAL A 485 -9.58 6.56 6.89
C VAL A 485 -10.98 6.10 6.54
N SER A 486 -11.29 4.86 6.81
CA SER A 486 -12.54 4.21 6.46
C SER A 486 -13.57 4.31 7.58
N ARG A 487 -14.86 4.44 7.20
CA ARG A 487 -16.03 4.42 8.09
C ARG A 487 -15.97 5.52 9.15
N THR A 488 -15.68 6.75 8.67
CA THR A 488 -15.66 7.99 9.43
C THR A 488 -16.15 9.13 8.52
N PRO A 489 -16.91 10.14 8.98
CA PRO A 489 -17.43 10.32 10.34
C PRO A 489 -18.64 9.42 10.66
N ASN A 490 -19.10 8.59 9.75
CA ASN A 490 -20.18 7.61 9.94
C ASN A 490 -19.81 6.26 9.30
N ALA A 491 -20.70 5.27 9.43
CA ALA A 491 -20.43 3.89 9.02
C ALA A 491 -20.28 3.66 7.50
N TYR A 492 -20.58 4.64 6.67
CA TYR A 492 -20.59 4.49 5.21
C TYR A 492 -19.55 5.37 4.51
N ASP A 493 -19.23 6.52 5.09
CA ASP A 493 -18.32 7.49 4.50
C ASP A 493 -16.85 7.19 4.80
N GLY A 494 -15.95 7.89 4.13
CA GLY A 494 -14.52 7.86 4.34
C GLY A 494 -13.92 9.26 4.30
N ILE A 495 -12.67 9.34 4.73
CA ILE A 495 -11.85 10.53 4.64
C ILE A 495 -10.50 10.14 4.02
N LEU A 496 -10.04 10.90 3.04
CA LEU A 496 -8.63 10.96 2.71
C LEU A 496 -8.08 12.22 3.37
N CYS A 497 -7.13 12.10 4.28
CA CYS A 497 -6.52 13.24 4.94
C CYS A 497 -5.03 13.39 4.58
N ALA A 498 -4.57 14.65 4.47
CA ALA A 498 -3.16 14.98 4.49
C ALA A 498 -2.78 15.46 5.90
N LEU A 499 -1.76 14.84 6.46
CA LEU A 499 -1.18 15.20 7.74
C LEU A 499 0.24 15.72 7.54
N ASP A 500 0.60 16.73 8.31
CA ASP A 500 1.97 17.23 8.40
C ASP A 500 2.88 16.17 9.04
N LYS A 501 3.98 15.79 8.39
CA LYS A 501 4.91 14.74 8.84
C LYS A 501 5.56 15.03 10.18
N LYS A 502 5.78 16.31 10.49
CA LYS A 502 6.48 16.73 11.69
C LYS A 502 5.58 16.76 12.92
N THR A 503 4.31 17.15 12.75
CA THR A 503 3.39 17.42 13.87
C THR A 503 2.23 16.45 13.96
N GLY A 504 1.87 15.75 12.87
CA GLY A 504 0.65 14.94 12.76
C GLY A 504 -0.63 15.79 12.65
N GLU A 505 -0.52 17.12 12.50
CA GLU A 505 -1.69 17.99 12.33
C GLU A 505 -2.30 17.85 10.93
N VAL A 506 -3.61 18.04 10.86
CA VAL A 506 -4.36 17.99 9.60
C VAL A 506 -4.06 19.22 8.76
N VAL A 507 -3.58 19.00 7.54
CA VAL A 507 -3.41 20.05 6.53
C VAL A 507 -4.68 20.22 5.72
N TRP A 508 -5.25 19.10 5.24
CA TRP A 508 -6.56 19.08 4.59
C TRP A 508 -7.26 17.72 4.75
N GLU A 509 -8.58 17.70 4.57
CA GLU A 509 -9.41 16.49 4.55
C GLU A 509 -10.35 16.52 3.35
N LEU A 510 -10.35 15.42 2.60
CA LEU A 510 -11.34 15.16 1.55
C LEU A 510 -12.35 14.13 2.06
N HIS A 511 -13.59 14.57 2.29
CA HIS A 511 -14.68 13.69 2.68
C HIS A 511 -15.26 12.99 1.46
N THR A 512 -15.34 11.66 1.51
CA THR A 512 -15.86 10.82 0.43
C THR A 512 -17.19 10.18 0.85
N GLN A 513 -18.12 10.02 -0.12
CA GLN A 513 -19.44 9.42 0.14
C GLN A 513 -19.38 7.90 0.35
N THR A 514 -18.21 7.31 0.17
CA THR A 514 -17.93 5.90 0.44
C THR A 514 -16.51 5.78 0.97
N TYR A 515 -16.30 4.89 1.93
CA TYR A 515 -14.96 4.63 2.45
C TYR A 515 -14.06 3.92 1.44
N SER A 516 -12.78 3.80 1.73
CA SER A 516 -11.80 3.11 0.88
C SER A 516 -10.93 2.15 1.67
N TRP A 517 -10.63 0.99 1.05
CA TRP A 517 -9.57 0.08 1.46
C TRP A 517 -8.38 0.11 0.49
N SER A 518 -8.50 0.89 -0.57
CA SER A 518 -7.45 1.13 -1.55
C SER A 518 -6.39 2.09 -0.99
N SER A 519 -5.12 1.83 -1.27
CA SER A 519 -4.02 2.71 -0.89
C SER A 519 -3.90 3.87 -1.85
N PRO A 520 -3.78 5.13 -1.39
CA PRO A 520 -3.49 6.26 -2.25
C PRO A 520 -2.06 6.16 -2.82
N VAL A 521 -1.84 6.71 -4.02
CA VAL A 521 -0.54 6.74 -4.67
C VAL A 521 -0.15 8.16 -5.01
N CYS A 522 1.01 8.60 -4.53
CA CYS A 522 1.63 9.87 -4.94
C CYS A 522 2.27 9.71 -6.32
N ILE A 523 2.03 10.68 -7.19
CA ILE A 523 2.64 10.81 -8.52
C ILE A 523 3.17 12.22 -8.69
N TYR A 524 4.24 12.39 -9.46
CA TYR A 524 4.93 13.67 -9.62
C TYR A 524 5.18 13.98 -11.08
N ASP A 525 5.05 15.25 -11.46
CA ASP A 525 5.49 15.70 -12.76
C ASP A 525 6.99 16.04 -12.78
N ASP A 526 7.53 16.36 -13.97
CA ASP A 526 8.95 16.69 -14.16
C ASP A 526 9.42 17.93 -13.37
N SER A 527 8.49 18.76 -12.90
CA SER A 527 8.80 19.91 -12.03
C SER A 527 8.82 19.54 -10.54
N GLY A 528 8.44 18.30 -10.19
CA GLY A 528 8.29 17.84 -8.82
C GLY A 528 6.94 18.17 -8.20
N LYS A 529 5.98 18.70 -8.98
CA LYS A 529 4.61 18.91 -8.49
C LYS A 529 3.91 17.59 -8.29
N GLY A 530 3.33 17.39 -7.09
CA GLY A 530 2.71 16.16 -6.65
C GLY A 530 1.19 16.14 -6.75
N TYR A 531 0.69 14.97 -7.13
CA TYR A 531 -0.72 14.64 -7.20
C TYR A 531 -0.97 13.30 -6.53
N LEU A 532 -2.24 12.99 -6.23
CA LEU A 532 -2.65 11.70 -5.70
C LEU A 532 -3.59 11.00 -6.67
N LEU A 533 -3.37 9.71 -6.86
CA LEU A 533 -4.37 8.79 -7.37
C LEU A 533 -5.01 8.07 -6.18
N TYR A 534 -6.32 8.19 -6.06
CA TYR A 534 -7.10 7.61 -4.96
C TYR A 534 -8.37 6.96 -5.48
N CYS A 535 -8.70 5.80 -4.91
CA CYS A 535 -9.89 5.07 -5.28
C CYS A 535 -10.80 4.83 -4.08
N THR A 536 -12.09 5.14 -4.20
CA THR A 536 -13.11 4.82 -3.19
C THR A 536 -13.68 3.43 -3.44
N SER A 537 -14.10 2.72 -2.38
CA SER A 537 -14.63 1.35 -2.50
C SER A 537 -15.96 1.25 -3.24
N GLY A 538 -16.85 2.23 -3.05
CA GLY A 538 -18.19 2.19 -3.60
C GLY A 538 -19.20 1.38 -2.79
N VAL A 539 -18.87 0.96 -1.58
CA VAL A 539 -19.82 0.27 -0.68
C VAL A 539 -20.95 1.23 -0.29
N GLY A 540 -22.19 0.77 -0.48
CA GLY A 540 -23.38 1.60 -0.25
C GLY A 540 -23.72 2.57 -1.38
N ASN A 541 -22.88 2.69 -2.41
CA ASN A 541 -23.10 3.50 -3.60
C ASN A 541 -23.49 2.62 -4.81
N SER A 542 -24.65 2.86 -5.39
CA SER A 542 -25.14 2.09 -6.56
C SER A 542 -24.25 2.27 -7.82
N GLY A 543 -23.43 3.32 -7.88
CA GLY A 543 -22.49 3.60 -8.97
C GLY A 543 -21.16 2.88 -8.86
N GLY A 544 -20.88 2.23 -7.72
CA GLY A 544 -19.58 1.61 -7.44
C GLY A 544 -18.55 2.62 -6.92
N GLY A 545 -17.26 2.24 -6.98
CA GLY A 545 -16.14 3.10 -6.60
C GLY A 545 -15.85 4.16 -7.65
N TYR A 546 -15.09 5.15 -7.21
CA TYR A 546 -14.60 6.25 -8.05
C TYR A 546 -13.08 6.27 -8.02
N MET A 547 -12.47 6.45 -9.19
CA MET A 547 -11.05 6.77 -9.33
C MET A 547 -10.89 8.28 -9.41
N GLN A 548 -10.04 8.86 -8.58
CA GLN A 548 -9.85 10.30 -8.44
C GLN A 548 -8.39 10.68 -8.66
N LEU A 549 -8.17 11.80 -9.37
CA LEU A 549 -6.91 12.54 -9.42
C LEU A 549 -7.07 13.77 -8.54
N ILE A 550 -6.19 13.96 -7.58
CA ILE A 550 -6.30 14.97 -6.52
C ILE A 550 -5.01 15.80 -6.51
N ASP A 551 -5.13 17.12 -6.36
CA ASP A 551 -3.97 17.99 -6.08
C ASP A 551 -3.44 17.70 -4.67
N GLY A 552 -2.18 17.25 -4.56
CA GLY A 552 -1.63 16.77 -3.29
C GLY A 552 -1.50 17.85 -2.21
N LEU A 553 -1.30 19.11 -2.58
CA LEU A 553 -1.17 20.21 -1.63
C LEU A 553 -2.51 20.70 -1.08
N THR A 554 -3.58 20.62 -1.88
CA THR A 554 -4.86 21.26 -1.54
C THR A 554 -6.00 20.27 -1.24
N GLY A 555 -5.88 19.01 -1.67
CA GLY A 555 -6.96 18.04 -1.59
C GLY A 555 -8.08 18.26 -2.62
N GLU A 556 -7.91 19.18 -3.59
CA GLU A 556 -8.87 19.42 -4.65
C GLU A 556 -8.94 18.23 -5.61
N VAL A 557 -10.16 17.72 -5.86
CA VAL A 557 -10.39 16.69 -6.88
C VAL A 557 -10.35 17.32 -8.25
N LEU A 558 -9.29 17.05 -9.00
CA LEU A 558 -9.06 17.59 -10.35
C LEU A 558 -9.83 16.82 -11.42
N HIS A 559 -9.93 15.50 -11.25
CA HIS A 559 -10.67 14.62 -12.16
C HIS A 559 -11.20 13.40 -11.43
N GLU A 560 -12.38 12.92 -11.83
CA GLU A 560 -13.03 11.76 -11.25
C GLU A 560 -13.71 10.90 -12.32
N THR A 561 -13.63 9.57 -12.18
CA THR A 561 -14.33 8.62 -13.06
C THR A 561 -14.91 7.46 -12.23
N ALA A 562 -16.20 7.14 -12.47
CA ALA A 562 -16.84 5.99 -11.85
C ALA A 562 -16.32 4.67 -12.47
N LEU A 563 -16.00 3.68 -11.61
CA LEU A 563 -15.53 2.36 -12.01
C LEU A 563 -16.65 1.32 -12.17
N GLY A 564 -17.89 1.69 -11.87
CA GLY A 564 -19.07 0.85 -12.06
C GLY A 564 -19.16 -0.37 -11.11
N SER A 565 -18.22 -0.54 -10.19
CA SER A 565 -18.18 -1.64 -9.22
C SER A 565 -17.37 -1.27 -8.00
N THR A 566 -17.54 -2.03 -6.91
CA THR A 566 -16.71 -1.94 -5.71
C THR A 566 -15.24 -2.17 -6.05
N THR A 567 -14.35 -1.37 -5.45
CA THR A 567 -12.91 -1.42 -5.66
C THR A 567 -12.20 -1.44 -4.32
N GLU A 568 -11.42 -2.48 -4.10
CA GLU A 568 -10.60 -2.67 -2.89
C GLU A 568 -9.10 -2.64 -3.25
N ALA A 569 -8.80 -2.92 -4.53
CA ALA A 569 -7.44 -2.93 -5.05
C ALA A 569 -6.81 -1.53 -5.04
N SER A 570 -5.48 -1.51 -4.96
CA SER A 570 -4.69 -0.28 -5.02
C SER A 570 -4.20 -0.02 -6.44
N PRO A 571 -4.18 1.24 -6.91
CA PRO A 571 -3.61 1.57 -8.21
C PRO A 571 -2.09 1.39 -8.23
N VAL A 572 -1.55 1.12 -9.42
CA VAL A 572 -0.12 1.09 -9.70
C VAL A 572 0.17 1.95 -10.92
N VAL A 573 1.26 2.71 -10.88
CA VAL A 573 1.59 3.72 -11.89
C VAL A 573 2.95 3.42 -12.53
N TYR A 574 3.03 3.62 -13.83
CA TYR A 574 4.29 3.63 -14.58
C TYR A 574 4.22 4.77 -15.61
N ASP A 575 5.05 5.79 -15.43
CA ASP A 575 4.98 7.03 -16.21
C ASP A 575 3.53 7.57 -16.31
N ASN A 576 3.04 7.86 -17.48
CA ASN A 576 1.69 8.38 -17.71
C ASN A 576 0.56 7.34 -17.67
N MET A 577 0.85 6.08 -17.32
CA MET A 577 -0.14 5.01 -17.27
C MET A 577 -0.37 4.51 -15.85
N PHE A 578 -1.62 4.21 -15.51
CA PHE A 578 -1.91 3.49 -14.28
C PHE A 578 -2.95 2.38 -14.48
N VAL A 579 -2.88 1.37 -13.61
CA VAL A 579 -3.73 0.18 -13.66
C VAL A 579 -4.43 0.00 -12.32
N ILE A 580 -5.70 -0.37 -12.37
CA ILE A 580 -6.50 -0.73 -11.18
C ILE A 580 -7.49 -1.83 -11.50
N GLY A 581 -7.61 -2.80 -10.59
CA GLY A 581 -8.60 -3.86 -10.67
C GLY A 581 -9.85 -3.56 -9.84
N THR A 582 -10.97 -4.21 -10.17
CA THR A 582 -12.23 -4.06 -9.43
C THR A 582 -12.83 -5.42 -9.06
N ARG A 583 -13.72 -5.44 -8.06
CA ARG A 583 -14.56 -6.59 -7.71
C ARG A 583 -15.55 -6.96 -8.83
N GLY A 584 -15.83 -6.02 -9.74
CA GLY A 584 -16.68 -6.20 -10.91
C GLY A 584 -16.05 -6.98 -12.05
N GLN A 585 -14.95 -7.69 -11.80
CA GLN A 585 -14.26 -8.54 -12.79
C GLN A 585 -13.70 -7.76 -13.99
N VAL A 586 -13.27 -6.52 -13.74
CA VAL A 586 -12.64 -5.66 -14.75
C VAL A 586 -11.35 -5.07 -14.16
N VAL A 587 -10.29 -5.14 -14.95
CA VAL A 587 -9.06 -4.37 -14.76
C VAL A 587 -9.08 -3.23 -15.76
N TYR A 588 -8.80 -2.03 -15.29
CA TYR A 588 -8.72 -0.81 -16.07
C TYR A 588 -7.27 -0.37 -16.24
N GLY A 589 -6.89 0.02 -17.45
CA GLY A 589 -5.71 0.83 -17.72
C GLY A 589 -6.15 2.24 -18.10
N PHE A 590 -5.56 3.23 -17.46
CA PHE A 590 -5.83 4.65 -17.69
C PHE A 590 -4.56 5.36 -18.12
N GLU A 591 -4.73 6.41 -18.92
CA GLU A 591 -3.69 7.32 -19.35
C GLU A 591 -3.91 8.69 -18.69
N LEU A 592 -2.89 9.19 -17.98
CA LEU A 592 -2.82 10.53 -17.42
C LEU A 592 -2.54 11.56 -18.53
N LYS A 593 -3.27 12.70 -18.54
CA LYS A 593 -3.27 13.69 -19.64
C LYS A 593 -3.01 15.11 -19.18
#